data_3358e66ad182c649a04f5b70ae4d701f
#
_entry.id   3358e66ad182c649a04f5b70ae4d701f
#
_cell.length_a   1.000
_cell.length_b   1.000
_cell.length_c   1.000
_cell.angle_alpha   90.00
_cell.angle_beta   90.00
_cell.angle_gamma   90.00
#
_symmetry.space_group_name_H-M   'P 1'
#
loop_
_entity.id
_entity.type
_entity.pdbx_description
1 polymer ?
#
loop_
_entity_poly.entity_id
_entity_poly.type
_entity_poly.pdbx_seq_one_letter_code
_entity_poly.pdbx_strand_id
1 'polypeptide(L)'
;MTNANGNLKKCPITISSYTLGTEVSFPKRVKVAAENGFDGISLRAENYVDALAAGLTDEDMLRILDEHNMKVTEVEYITQWGTAEDRTAEQQKKEQTTFHMARLFGVKHINCGLLEKIPEEQIIVALGELCDRAEELIIGLEFMPYSGVADLQAAWRVAEACGRDNAQLICDTWHWARANQTAESIKNVPADRIVSIQLCDVHETPYKELREESLHDRLAPGEGYGDTVGFAKILKEHGVNPRVMGVEVISDSMVATGLEYAALKVYNATKKVLDEAWPEISPR
;
A
#
# COMPACT_ATOMS: atom_id res chain seq x y z
N MET A 1 11.74 -7.07 -13.06
CA MET A 1 13.06 -7.74 -13.19
C MET A 1 12.82 -9.22 -13.44
N THR A 2 13.38 -9.79 -14.47
CA THR A 2 13.38 -11.25 -14.63
C THR A 2 14.51 -11.85 -13.79
N ASN A 3 14.29 -13.08 -13.24
CA ASN A 3 15.38 -13.86 -12.65
C ASN A 3 16.34 -14.36 -13.75
N ALA A 4 17.48 -14.95 -13.37
CA ALA A 4 18.51 -15.44 -14.31
C ALA A 4 17.98 -16.43 -15.37
N ASN A 5 16.76 -16.97 -15.21
CA ASN A 5 16.08 -17.90 -16.11
C ASN A 5 15.00 -17.23 -16.96
N GLY A 6 14.90 -15.89 -16.98
CA GLY A 6 13.90 -15.15 -17.75
C GLY A 6 12.48 -15.15 -17.17
N ASN A 7 12.27 -15.77 -16.01
CA ASN A 7 10.97 -15.73 -15.32
C ASN A 7 10.82 -14.42 -14.53
N LEU A 8 9.62 -13.85 -14.53
CA LEU A 8 9.29 -12.74 -13.64
C LEU A 8 9.60 -13.14 -12.20
N LYS A 9 10.29 -12.24 -11.47
CA LYS A 9 10.48 -12.44 -10.04
C LYS A 9 9.10 -12.44 -9.40
N LYS A 10 8.76 -13.47 -8.62
CA LYS A 10 7.45 -13.56 -7.98
C LYS A 10 7.22 -12.30 -7.15
N CYS A 11 6.15 -11.56 -7.44
CA CYS A 11 5.70 -10.43 -6.66
C CYS A 11 5.08 -10.96 -5.36
N PRO A 12 5.54 -10.55 -4.16
CA PRO A 12 4.95 -11.01 -2.91
C PRO A 12 3.52 -10.50 -2.75
N ILE A 13 2.62 -11.39 -2.31
CA ILE A 13 1.26 -11.05 -1.92
C ILE A 13 1.27 -10.70 -0.44
N THR A 14 0.89 -9.47 -0.14
CA THR A 14 1.03 -8.85 1.18
C THR A 14 -0.33 -8.49 1.74
N ILE A 15 -0.62 -8.88 2.99
CA ILE A 15 -1.82 -8.39 3.67
C ILE A 15 -1.52 -7.09 4.41
N SER A 16 -2.37 -6.07 4.19
CA SER A 16 -2.25 -4.79 4.88
C SER A 16 -2.59 -4.94 6.37
N SER A 17 -1.90 -4.15 7.18
CA SER A 17 -2.14 -4.08 8.62
C SER A 17 -3.57 -3.69 8.95
N TYR A 18 -4.19 -2.84 8.17
CA TYR A 18 -5.58 -2.42 8.37
C TYR A 18 -6.61 -3.49 8.03
N THR A 19 -6.33 -4.36 7.07
CA THR A 19 -7.19 -5.50 6.75
C THR A 19 -7.38 -6.42 7.95
N LEU A 20 -6.36 -6.55 8.80
CA LEU A 20 -6.42 -7.35 10.03
C LEU A 20 -6.97 -6.57 11.24
N GLY A 21 -7.15 -5.26 11.11
CA GLY A 21 -7.54 -4.37 12.20
C GLY A 21 -6.35 -3.79 12.97
N THR A 22 -6.58 -2.66 13.64
CA THR A 22 -5.53 -1.88 14.29
C THR A 22 -5.03 -2.52 15.59
N GLU A 23 -5.90 -3.19 16.35
CA GLU A 23 -5.66 -3.70 17.70
C GLU A 23 -4.95 -5.07 17.76
N VAL A 24 -4.40 -5.53 16.64
CA VAL A 24 -3.78 -6.86 16.52
C VAL A 24 -2.30 -6.81 16.84
N SER A 25 -1.85 -7.60 17.79
CA SER A 25 -0.44 -7.69 18.17
C SER A 25 0.43 -8.18 17.01
N PHE A 26 1.69 -7.75 16.97
CA PHE A 26 2.64 -8.13 15.93
C PHE A 26 2.76 -9.65 15.73
N PRO A 27 2.97 -10.49 16.79
CA PRO A 27 3.07 -11.94 16.61
C PRO A 27 1.80 -12.56 16.02
N LYS A 28 0.62 -12.08 16.47
CA LYS A 28 -0.67 -12.60 15.98
C LYS A 28 -0.87 -12.25 14.50
N ARG A 29 -0.51 -11.03 14.10
CA ARG A 29 -0.57 -10.55 12.73
C ARG A 29 0.28 -11.39 11.79
N VAL A 30 1.55 -11.64 12.17
CA VAL A 30 2.48 -12.48 11.41
C VAL A 30 1.95 -13.91 11.28
N LYS A 31 1.50 -14.51 12.38
CA LYS A 31 0.96 -15.87 12.41
C LYS A 31 -0.24 -16.03 11.49
N VAL A 32 -1.23 -15.14 11.59
CA VAL A 32 -2.47 -15.24 10.79
C VAL A 32 -2.16 -15.06 9.30
N ALA A 33 -1.29 -14.13 8.93
CA ALA A 33 -0.87 -13.96 7.55
C ALA A 33 -0.18 -15.22 7.00
N ALA A 34 0.76 -15.80 7.74
CA ALA A 34 1.47 -17.02 7.34
C ALA A 34 0.54 -18.21 7.17
N GLU A 35 -0.37 -18.43 8.14
CA GLU A 35 -1.34 -19.55 8.11
C GLU A 35 -2.34 -19.45 6.96
N ASN A 36 -2.54 -18.25 6.39
CA ASN A 36 -3.44 -18.01 5.25
C ASN A 36 -2.72 -17.83 3.91
N GLY A 37 -1.41 -18.10 3.84
CA GLY A 37 -0.66 -18.20 2.59
C GLY A 37 -0.12 -16.89 2.02
N PHE A 38 -0.15 -15.79 2.77
CA PHE A 38 0.49 -14.56 2.38
C PHE A 38 2.03 -14.68 2.38
N ASP A 39 2.70 -13.98 1.47
CA ASP A 39 4.17 -13.91 1.41
C ASP A 39 4.73 -12.87 2.40
N GLY A 40 3.90 -11.91 2.82
CA GLY A 40 4.29 -10.82 3.71
C GLY A 40 3.14 -10.07 4.36
N ILE A 41 3.51 -9.15 5.23
CA ILE A 41 2.61 -8.19 5.87
C ILE A 41 3.07 -6.76 5.57
N SER A 42 2.14 -5.82 5.52
CA SER A 42 2.49 -4.42 5.67
C SER A 42 2.44 -4.00 7.13
N LEU A 43 3.19 -2.96 7.49
CA LEU A 43 3.17 -2.40 8.84
C LEU A 43 3.12 -0.87 8.80
N ARG A 44 2.34 -0.30 9.70
CA ARG A 44 2.34 1.12 10.01
C ARG A 44 3.26 1.42 11.21
N ALA A 45 3.70 2.68 11.31
CA ALA A 45 4.53 3.11 12.43
C ALA A 45 3.89 2.81 13.79
N GLU A 46 2.55 2.93 13.89
CA GLU A 46 1.79 2.62 15.08
C GLU A 46 1.95 1.15 15.49
N ASN A 47 1.87 0.21 14.55
CA ASN A 47 2.02 -1.23 14.83
C ASN A 47 3.41 -1.57 15.38
N TYR A 48 4.44 -0.89 14.88
CA TYR A 48 5.81 -1.04 15.38
C TYR A 48 5.95 -0.47 16.80
N VAL A 49 5.43 0.73 17.04
CA VAL A 49 5.45 1.36 18.36
C VAL A 49 4.70 0.52 19.38
N ASP A 50 3.54 -0.03 19.02
CA ASP A 50 2.75 -0.92 19.87
C ASP A 50 3.51 -2.23 20.18
N ALA A 51 4.23 -2.78 19.21
CA ALA A 51 5.08 -3.95 19.42
C ALA A 51 6.21 -3.68 20.43
N LEU A 52 6.88 -2.52 20.31
CA LEU A 52 7.89 -2.08 21.28
C LEU A 52 7.27 -1.87 22.67
N ALA A 53 6.11 -1.22 22.74
CA ALA A 53 5.37 -1.00 24.00
C ALA A 53 4.93 -2.31 24.67
N ALA A 54 4.66 -3.34 23.87
CA ALA A 54 4.37 -4.70 24.35
C ALA A 54 5.64 -5.47 24.79
N GLY A 55 6.83 -4.87 24.72
CA GLY A 55 8.09 -5.43 25.18
C GLY A 55 8.89 -6.21 24.13
N LEU A 56 8.49 -6.18 22.86
CA LEU A 56 9.29 -6.75 21.77
C LEU A 56 10.45 -5.81 21.42
N THR A 57 11.60 -6.40 21.09
CA THR A 57 12.73 -5.69 20.46
C THR A 57 12.70 -5.84 18.94
N ASP A 58 13.56 -5.10 18.23
CA ASP A 58 13.78 -5.26 16.80
C ASP A 58 14.17 -6.70 16.45
N GLU A 59 15.06 -7.28 17.24
CA GLU A 59 15.51 -8.68 17.08
C GLU A 59 14.38 -9.68 17.30
N ASP A 60 13.49 -9.43 18.27
CA ASP A 60 12.33 -10.27 18.50
C ASP A 60 11.38 -10.24 17.31
N MET A 61 11.12 -9.05 16.73
CA MET A 61 10.27 -8.92 15.56
C MET A 61 10.87 -9.65 14.34
N LEU A 62 12.17 -9.49 14.10
CA LEU A 62 12.86 -10.22 13.01
C LEU A 62 12.82 -11.73 13.23
N ARG A 63 13.04 -12.21 14.45
CA ARG A 63 12.94 -13.63 14.80
C ARG A 63 11.54 -14.19 14.58
N ILE A 64 10.50 -13.48 15.00
CA ILE A 64 9.09 -13.89 14.78
C ILE A 64 8.78 -14.00 13.28
N LEU A 65 9.25 -13.07 12.46
CA LEU A 65 9.10 -13.15 11.01
C LEU A 65 9.79 -14.37 10.43
N ASP A 66 11.02 -14.65 10.86
CA ASP A 66 11.80 -15.80 10.39
C ASP A 66 11.17 -17.14 10.78
N GLU A 67 10.71 -17.27 12.04
CA GLU A 67 10.01 -18.47 12.55
C GLU A 67 8.77 -18.81 11.73
N HIS A 68 8.10 -17.84 11.13
CA HIS A 68 6.92 -18.01 10.29
C HIS A 68 7.23 -17.96 8.78
N ASN A 69 8.50 -17.83 8.37
CA ASN A 69 8.91 -17.60 6.98
C ASN A 69 8.19 -16.40 6.34
N MET A 70 7.97 -15.35 7.12
CA MET A 70 7.27 -14.14 6.72
C MET A 70 8.23 -12.96 6.58
N LYS A 71 7.78 -11.93 5.88
CA LYS A 71 8.50 -10.67 5.73
C LYS A 71 7.57 -9.48 5.95
N VAL A 72 8.12 -8.37 6.43
CA VAL A 72 7.50 -7.08 6.17
C VAL A 72 7.89 -6.69 4.75
N THR A 73 6.92 -6.50 3.90
CA THR A 73 7.12 -6.25 2.46
C THR A 73 6.72 -4.85 2.04
N GLU A 74 5.96 -4.17 2.88
CA GLU A 74 5.50 -2.80 2.68
C GLU A 74 5.47 -2.08 4.03
N VAL A 75 5.89 -0.81 4.04
CA VAL A 75 5.84 0.05 5.23
C VAL A 75 4.95 1.25 4.94
N GLU A 76 4.04 1.53 5.84
CA GLU A 76 3.00 2.54 5.74
C GLU A 76 2.96 3.40 7.01
N TYR A 77 2.48 4.56 7.03
CA TYR A 77 1.99 5.44 6.01
C TYR A 77 2.39 6.86 6.39
N ILE A 78 3.08 7.58 5.53
CA ILE A 78 3.52 8.94 5.82
C ILE A 78 2.44 9.91 5.33
N THR A 79 1.93 10.74 6.24
CA THR A 79 0.98 11.85 5.99
C THR A 79 1.52 13.14 6.56
N GLN A 80 0.82 14.26 6.32
CA GLN A 80 1.12 15.56 6.93
C GLN A 80 2.54 16.05 6.65
N TRP A 81 2.98 15.83 5.42
CA TRP A 81 4.29 16.27 4.92
C TRP A 81 4.21 17.50 4.00
N GLY A 82 3.00 17.96 3.66
CA GLY A 82 2.76 18.99 2.65
C GLY A 82 3.11 20.40 3.07
N THR A 83 3.05 20.74 4.36
CA THR A 83 3.43 22.06 4.88
C THR A 83 4.33 21.95 6.10
N ALA A 84 5.06 23.04 6.42
CA ALA A 84 5.88 23.09 7.61
C ALA A 84 5.03 23.03 8.89
N GLU A 85 3.79 23.56 8.84
CA GLU A 85 2.85 23.56 9.99
C GLU A 85 2.34 22.15 10.30
N ASP A 86 2.07 21.35 9.26
CA ASP A 86 1.61 19.97 9.40
C ASP A 86 2.70 19.04 9.93
N ARG A 87 3.98 19.38 9.64
CA ARG A 87 5.15 18.62 10.10
C ARG A 87 5.52 18.90 11.55
N THR A 88 4.59 18.62 12.47
CA THR A 88 4.84 18.69 13.92
C THR A 88 5.97 17.75 14.36
N ALA A 89 6.49 17.93 15.58
CA ALA A 89 7.50 17.04 16.14
C ALA A 89 7.02 15.58 16.21
N GLU A 90 5.73 15.35 16.43
CA GLU A 90 5.12 14.02 16.42
C GLU A 90 5.15 13.42 15.00
N GLN A 91 4.75 14.17 13.98
CA GLN A 91 4.79 13.71 12.60
C GLN A 91 6.23 13.46 12.12
N GLN A 92 7.19 14.30 12.50
CA GLN A 92 8.61 14.04 12.21
C GLN A 92 9.10 12.76 12.87
N LYS A 93 8.70 12.49 14.12
CA LYS A 93 9.02 11.24 14.81
C LYS A 93 8.40 10.04 14.10
N LYS A 94 7.15 10.14 13.67
CA LYS A 94 6.47 9.09 12.89
C LYS A 94 7.19 8.83 11.56
N GLU A 95 7.56 9.87 10.82
CA GLU A 95 8.35 9.79 9.59
C GLU A 95 9.68 9.04 9.83
N GLN A 96 10.43 9.43 10.86
CA GLN A 96 11.70 8.77 11.24
C GLN A 96 11.50 7.30 11.64
N THR A 97 10.44 6.99 12.39
CA THR A 97 10.07 5.61 12.74
C THR A 97 9.81 4.80 11.48
N THR A 98 9.07 5.36 10.52
CA THR A 98 8.77 4.70 9.24
C THR A 98 10.04 4.42 8.43
N PHE A 99 10.99 5.36 8.38
CA PHE A 99 12.31 5.15 7.75
C PHE A 99 13.12 4.07 8.46
N HIS A 100 13.13 4.09 9.80
CA HIS A 100 13.78 3.04 10.59
C HIS A 100 13.21 1.65 10.29
N MET A 101 11.89 1.52 10.30
CA MET A 101 11.19 0.26 9.97
C MET A 101 11.57 -0.26 8.57
N ALA A 102 11.56 0.62 7.57
CA ALA A 102 11.93 0.23 6.21
C ALA A 102 13.35 -0.33 6.15
N ARG A 103 14.32 0.31 6.81
CA ARG A 103 15.71 -0.16 6.90
C ARG A 103 15.84 -1.46 7.70
N LEU A 104 15.18 -1.54 8.87
CA LEU A 104 15.20 -2.71 9.75
C LEU A 104 14.69 -3.96 9.03
N PHE A 105 13.54 -3.86 8.37
CA PHE A 105 12.90 -4.99 7.69
C PHE A 105 13.38 -5.19 6.24
N GLY A 106 14.28 -4.34 5.74
CA GLY A 106 14.82 -4.42 4.37
C GLY A 106 13.83 -4.04 3.28
N VAL A 107 12.75 -3.32 3.63
CA VAL A 107 11.75 -2.79 2.69
C VAL A 107 12.36 -1.63 1.91
N LYS A 108 12.07 -1.56 0.61
CA LYS A 108 12.68 -0.56 -0.28
C LYS A 108 11.78 0.62 -0.59
N HIS A 109 10.49 0.54 -0.27
CA HIS A 109 9.54 1.62 -0.49
C HIS A 109 8.68 1.86 0.74
N ILE A 110 8.19 3.08 0.84
CA ILE A 110 7.29 3.54 1.88
C ILE A 110 6.09 4.21 1.20
N ASN A 111 4.90 3.84 1.61
CA ASN A 111 3.68 4.45 1.10
C ASN A 111 3.43 5.79 1.79
N CYS A 112 3.07 6.78 1.01
CA CYS A 112 2.66 8.09 1.51
C CYS A 112 1.45 8.65 0.77
N GLY A 113 0.71 9.52 1.42
CA GLY A 113 -0.38 10.29 0.83
C GLY A 113 -0.49 11.66 1.45
N LEU A 114 -1.13 12.57 0.74
CA LEU A 114 -1.35 13.93 1.18
C LEU A 114 -2.85 14.18 1.32
N LEU A 115 -3.31 14.38 2.54
CA LEU A 115 -4.74 14.67 2.81
C LEU A 115 -5.09 16.14 2.58
N GLU A 116 -4.13 17.02 2.76
CA GLU A 116 -4.28 18.48 2.67
C GLU A 116 -4.47 18.91 1.22
N LYS A 117 -5.37 19.88 1.01
CA LYS A 117 -5.60 20.49 -0.30
C LYS A 117 -4.83 21.81 -0.37
N ILE A 118 -3.59 21.71 -0.78
CA ILE A 118 -2.68 22.84 -0.97
C ILE A 118 -2.32 22.99 -2.46
N PRO A 119 -1.75 24.14 -2.90
CA PRO A 119 -1.34 24.32 -4.29
C PRO A 119 -0.36 23.25 -4.79
N GLU A 120 -0.52 22.81 -6.03
CA GLU A 120 0.29 21.74 -6.63
C GLU A 120 1.79 22.04 -6.55
N GLU A 121 2.18 23.32 -6.74
CA GLU A 121 3.58 23.75 -6.64
C GLU A 121 4.17 23.52 -5.23
N GLN A 122 3.37 23.66 -4.19
CA GLN A 122 3.80 23.37 -2.82
C GLN A 122 3.92 21.85 -2.60
N ILE A 123 2.99 21.06 -3.16
CA ILE A 123 3.05 19.61 -3.09
C ILE A 123 4.32 19.09 -3.75
N ILE A 124 4.68 19.63 -4.93
CA ILE A 124 5.89 19.26 -5.66
C ILE A 124 7.15 19.51 -4.82
N VAL A 125 7.26 20.68 -4.20
CA VAL A 125 8.40 21.01 -3.33
C VAL A 125 8.46 20.07 -2.12
N ALA A 126 7.33 19.90 -1.44
CA ALA A 126 7.24 19.09 -0.23
C ALA A 126 7.53 17.59 -0.49
N LEU A 127 7.07 17.06 -1.65
CA LEU A 127 7.41 15.69 -2.06
C LEU A 127 8.91 15.54 -2.33
N GLY A 128 9.53 16.52 -3.01
CA GLY A 128 10.97 16.53 -3.24
C GLY A 128 11.76 16.51 -1.93
N GLU A 129 11.36 17.34 -0.95
CA GLU A 129 11.97 17.34 0.38
C GLU A 129 11.76 16.04 1.15
N LEU A 130 10.58 15.40 1.04
CA LEU A 130 10.33 14.08 1.64
C LEU A 130 11.23 13.02 1.01
N CYS A 131 11.37 13.02 -0.31
CA CYS A 131 12.28 12.13 -1.03
C CYS A 131 13.75 12.32 -0.64
N ASP A 132 14.18 13.59 -0.45
CA ASP A 132 15.54 13.89 0.01
C ASP A 132 15.80 13.35 1.43
N ARG A 133 14.83 13.44 2.33
CA ARG A 133 14.93 12.87 3.69
C ARG A 133 14.88 11.35 3.72
N ALA A 134 14.21 10.74 2.76
CA ALA A 134 14.10 9.29 2.64
C ALA A 134 15.39 8.62 2.12
N GLU A 135 16.30 9.41 1.52
CA GLU A 135 17.60 8.97 0.98
C GLU A 135 17.43 7.86 -0.08
N GLU A 136 17.90 6.64 0.22
CA GLU A 136 17.84 5.49 -0.68
C GLU A 136 16.46 4.81 -0.76
N LEU A 137 15.51 5.22 0.10
CA LEU A 137 14.18 4.64 0.14
C LEU A 137 13.29 5.29 -0.92
N ILE A 138 12.47 4.48 -1.56
CA ILE A 138 11.46 4.94 -2.51
C ILE A 138 10.26 5.47 -1.73
N ILE A 139 9.77 6.63 -2.13
CA ILE A 139 8.51 7.20 -1.64
C ILE A 139 7.43 6.90 -2.67
N GLY A 140 6.50 6.03 -2.31
CA GLY A 140 5.34 5.68 -3.11
C GLY A 140 4.19 6.63 -2.80
N LEU A 141 3.92 7.58 -3.69
CA LEU A 141 2.81 8.52 -3.57
C LEU A 141 1.50 7.85 -4.02
N GLU A 142 0.56 7.79 -3.11
CA GLU A 142 -0.80 7.31 -3.37
C GLU A 142 -1.73 8.49 -3.64
N PHE A 143 -2.47 8.43 -4.75
CA PHE A 143 -3.53 9.40 -5.02
C PHE A 143 -4.83 9.00 -4.31
N MET A 144 -5.56 9.99 -3.84
CA MET A 144 -6.83 9.79 -3.12
C MET A 144 -7.86 10.82 -3.59
N PRO A 145 -9.03 10.44 -4.12
CA PRO A 145 -10.00 11.36 -4.74
C PRO A 145 -10.54 12.46 -3.80
N TYR A 146 -10.35 12.31 -2.50
CA TYR A 146 -10.74 13.29 -1.50
C TYR A 146 -9.58 14.19 -1.01
N SER A 147 -8.39 14.05 -1.57
CA SER A 147 -7.14 14.71 -1.14
C SER A 147 -6.67 15.81 -2.09
N GLY A 148 -5.50 16.36 -1.82
CA GLY A 148 -4.81 17.33 -2.70
C GLY A 148 -4.23 16.68 -3.96
N VAL A 149 -4.01 15.35 -3.95
CA VAL A 149 -3.55 14.55 -5.10
C VAL A 149 -4.67 13.57 -5.44
N ALA A 150 -5.62 14.00 -6.26
CA ALA A 150 -6.91 13.35 -6.37
C ALA A 150 -6.98 12.19 -7.39
N ASP A 151 -6.05 12.11 -8.32
CA ASP A 151 -6.04 11.13 -9.40
C ASP A 151 -4.60 10.74 -9.81
N LEU A 152 -4.48 9.70 -10.62
CA LEU A 152 -3.19 9.17 -11.06
C LEU A 152 -2.38 10.20 -11.86
N GLN A 153 -3.03 11.02 -12.70
CA GLN A 153 -2.34 12.03 -13.50
C GLN A 153 -1.79 13.14 -12.62
N ALA A 154 -2.53 13.56 -11.58
CA ALA A 154 -2.03 14.52 -10.58
C ALA A 154 -0.85 13.93 -9.82
N ALA A 155 -0.94 12.67 -9.38
CA ALA A 155 0.16 12.01 -8.71
C ALA A 155 1.42 11.93 -9.58
N TRP A 156 1.26 11.60 -10.86
CA TRP A 156 2.39 11.54 -11.78
C TRP A 156 3.00 12.93 -12.04
N ARG A 157 2.18 13.94 -12.31
CA ARG A 157 2.70 15.32 -12.50
C ARG A 157 3.52 15.79 -11.30
N VAL A 158 3.04 15.53 -10.09
CA VAL A 158 3.74 15.88 -8.84
C VAL A 158 5.04 15.08 -8.71
N ALA A 159 5.01 13.77 -8.92
CA ALA A 159 6.18 12.90 -8.82
C ALA A 159 7.24 13.22 -9.88
N GLU A 160 6.83 13.50 -11.13
CA GLU A 160 7.74 13.89 -12.20
C GLU A 160 8.36 15.27 -11.93
N ALA A 161 7.53 16.26 -11.56
CA ALA A 161 7.96 17.62 -11.37
C ALA A 161 8.85 17.82 -10.12
N CYS A 162 8.73 16.97 -9.10
CA CYS A 162 9.62 17.04 -7.93
C CYS A 162 11.08 16.71 -8.27
N GLY A 163 11.33 16.06 -9.42
CA GLY A 163 12.68 15.82 -9.96
C GLY A 163 13.50 14.82 -9.13
N ARG A 164 12.86 13.88 -8.42
CA ARG A 164 13.54 12.87 -7.60
C ARG A 164 13.26 11.47 -8.13
N ASP A 165 14.32 10.69 -8.36
CA ASP A 165 14.21 9.34 -8.91
C ASP A 165 13.52 8.36 -7.96
N ASN A 166 13.56 8.62 -6.66
CA ASN A 166 12.90 7.83 -5.64
C ASN A 166 11.44 8.23 -5.38
N ALA A 167 10.88 9.23 -6.10
CA ALA A 167 9.46 9.50 -6.13
C ALA A 167 8.77 8.53 -7.10
N GLN A 168 7.93 7.65 -6.57
CA GLN A 168 7.16 6.66 -7.35
C GLN A 168 5.69 6.67 -6.92
N LEU A 169 4.86 5.82 -7.52
CA LEU A 169 3.42 5.83 -7.33
C LEU A 169 2.91 4.52 -6.73
N ILE A 170 1.83 4.61 -5.98
CA ILE A 170 1.00 3.50 -5.55
C ILE A 170 -0.31 3.55 -6.33
N CYS A 171 -0.76 2.40 -6.82
CA CYS A 171 -2.08 2.25 -7.43
C CYS A 171 -2.95 1.34 -6.56
N ASP A 172 -3.93 1.93 -5.90
CA ASP A 172 -4.94 1.23 -5.10
C ASP A 172 -6.26 1.13 -5.86
N THR A 173 -6.93 -0.03 -5.81
CA THR A 173 -8.17 -0.30 -6.54
C THR A 173 -9.31 0.62 -6.09
N TRP A 174 -9.45 0.89 -4.78
CA TRP A 174 -10.49 1.76 -4.27
C TRP A 174 -10.33 3.18 -4.80
N HIS A 175 -9.10 3.70 -4.71
CA HIS A 175 -8.78 5.05 -5.18
C HIS A 175 -8.92 5.16 -6.70
N TRP A 176 -8.50 4.12 -7.44
CA TRP A 176 -8.68 4.03 -8.88
C TRP A 176 -10.17 4.11 -9.28
N ALA A 177 -11.01 3.28 -8.66
CA ALA A 177 -12.45 3.23 -8.95
C ALA A 177 -13.15 4.54 -8.58
N ARG A 178 -12.88 5.08 -7.38
CA ARG A 178 -13.52 6.31 -6.90
C ARG A 178 -13.02 7.59 -7.58
N ALA A 179 -11.81 7.58 -8.16
CA ALA A 179 -11.31 8.64 -9.04
C ALA A 179 -11.71 8.44 -10.52
N ASN A 180 -12.54 7.44 -10.83
CA ASN A 180 -13.00 7.11 -12.20
C ASN A 180 -11.83 6.92 -13.18
N GLN A 181 -10.77 6.25 -12.75
CA GLN A 181 -9.61 6.01 -13.59
C GLN A 181 -9.89 4.92 -14.63
N THR A 182 -9.21 5.00 -15.77
CA THR A 182 -9.37 4.09 -16.90
C THR A 182 -8.02 3.75 -17.51
N ALA A 183 -7.98 2.87 -18.51
CA ALA A 183 -6.77 2.60 -19.28
C ALA A 183 -6.15 3.85 -19.94
N GLU A 184 -6.96 4.90 -20.20
CA GLU A 184 -6.45 6.17 -20.68
C GLU A 184 -5.64 6.93 -19.62
N SER A 185 -6.05 6.80 -18.35
CA SER A 185 -5.43 7.50 -17.23
C SER A 185 -3.96 7.11 -16.99
N ILE A 186 -3.55 5.90 -17.38
CA ILE A 186 -2.20 5.39 -17.14
C ILE A 186 -1.22 5.64 -18.30
N LYS A 187 -1.70 6.01 -19.48
CA LYS A 187 -0.89 6.03 -20.72
C LYS A 187 0.40 6.85 -20.63
N ASN A 188 0.37 7.96 -19.90
CA ASN A 188 1.52 8.85 -19.77
C ASN A 188 2.35 8.59 -18.50
N VAL A 189 2.00 7.60 -17.71
CA VAL A 189 2.72 7.22 -16.49
C VAL A 189 3.72 6.12 -16.86
N PRO A 190 5.04 6.30 -16.67
CA PRO A 190 5.99 5.23 -16.93
C PRO A 190 5.71 4.02 -16.03
N ALA A 191 5.65 2.83 -16.61
CA ALA A 191 5.28 1.61 -15.90
C ALA A 191 6.23 1.27 -14.74
N ASP A 192 7.50 1.64 -14.84
CA ASP A 192 8.53 1.46 -13.82
C ASP A 192 8.45 2.46 -12.66
N ARG A 193 7.55 3.45 -12.75
CA ARG A 193 7.25 4.40 -11.69
C ARG A 193 6.09 3.97 -10.79
N ILE A 194 5.44 2.86 -11.06
CA ILE A 194 4.43 2.26 -10.19
C ILE A 194 5.10 1.16 -9.35
N VAL A 195 5.34 1.47 -8.07
CA VAL A 195 6.13 0.61 -7.17
C VAL A 195 5.31 -0.46 -6.49
N SER A 196 4.06 -0.16 -6.14
CA SER A 196 3.14 -1.08 -5.45
C SER A 196 1.73 -0.96 -6.00
N ILE A 197 0.98 -2.05 -5.90
CA ILE A 197 -0.43 -2.14 -6.24
C ILE A 197 -1.16 -2.65 -5.01
N GLN A 198 -2.31 -2.04 -4.68
CA GLN A 198 -3.16 -2.48 -3.57
C GLN A 198 -4.52 -2.91 -4.10
N LEU A 199 -4.95 -4.11 -3.69
CA LEU A 199 -6.19 -4.73 -4.12
C LEU A 199 -7.24 -4.69 -3.02
N CYS A 200 -8.40 -4.21 -3.38
CA CYS A 200 -9.67 -4.29 -2.67
C CYS A 200 -10.81 -4.17 -3.68
N ASP A 201 -12.00 -3.80 -3.24
CA ASP A 201 -13.10 -3.44 -4.11
C ASP A 201 -14.01 -2.40 -3.46
N VAL A 202 -15.00 -1.91 -4.21
CA VAL A 202 -15.89 -0.83 -3.80
C VAL A 202 -17.36 -1.23 -3.93
N HIS A 203 -18.21 -0.61 -3.11
CA HIS A 203 -19.65 -0.71 -3.29
C HIS A 203 -20.12 -0.03 -4.59
N GLU A 204 -21.32 -0.39 -5.10
CA GLU A 204 -21.92 0.21 -6.28
C GLU A 204 -22.13 1.71 -6.09
N THR A 205 -22.71 2.09 -4.97
CA THR A 205 -22.99 3.48 -4.63
C THR A 205 -21.91 4.02 -3.68
N PRO A 206 -21.18 5.06 -4.06
CA PRO A 206 -20.19 5.68 -3.18
C PRO A 206 -20.86 6.38 -2.00
N TYR A 207 -20.17 6.45 -0.88
CA TYR A 207 -20.56 7.29 0.24
C TYR A 207 -20.49 8.77 -0.16
N LYS A 208 -21.30 9.61 0.52
CA LYS A 208 -21.17 11.06 0.38
C LYS A 208 -19.79 11.56 0.78
N GLU A 209 -19.27 11.01 1.88
CA GLU A 209 -17.94 11.29 2.36
C GLU A 209 -17.01 10.11 1.99
N LEU A 210 -16.31 10.26 0.87
CA LEU A 210 -15.45 9.20 0.32
C LEU A 210 -14.37 8.74 1.30
N ARG A 211 -13.86 9.63 2.14
CA ARG A 211 -12.84 9.26 3.13
C ARG A 211 -13.38 8.27 4.15
N GLU A 212 -14.62 8.42 4.59
CA GLU A 212 -15.28 7.48 5.51
C GLU A 212 -15.44 6.10 4.87
N GLU A 213 -15.88 6.03 3.61
CA GLU A 213 -15.92 4.76 2.87
C GLU A 213 -14.55 4.11 2.78
N SER A 214 -13.52 4.89 2.41
CA SER A 214 -12.15 4.42 2.25
C SER A 214 -11.56 3.81 3.52
N LEU A 215 -11.98 4.29 4.69
CA LEU A 215 -11.41 3.89 5.97
C LEU A 215 -12.24 2.85 6.74
N HIS A 216 -13.48 2.56 6.28
CA HIS A 216 -14.40 1.73 7.05
C HIS A 216 -15.17 0.68 6.25
N ASP A 217 -15.27 0.81 4.90
CA ASP A 217 -16.22 -0.03 4.16
C ASP A 217 -15.73 -0.39 2.74
N ARG A 218 -14.52 -0.94 2.65
CA ARG A 218 -14.01 -1.56 1.43
C ARG A 218 -14.48 -3.01 1.34
N LEU A 219 -14.57 -3.53 0.12
CA LEU A 219 -14.91 -4.93 -0.15
C LEU A 219 -13.67 -5.75 -0.50
N ALA A 220 -13.77 -7.08 -0.37
CA ALA A 220 -12.72 -7.98 -0.81
C ALA A 220 -12.53 -7.90 -2.35
N PRO A 221 -11.31 -8.10 -2.86
CA PRO A 221 -11.03 -7.98 -4.30
C PRO A 221 -11.97 -8.81 -5.16
N GLY A 222 -12.61 -8.19 -6.15
CA GLY A 222 -13.55 -8.83 -7.08
C GLY A 222 -14.94 -9.13 -6.49
N GLU A 223 -15.26 -8.64 -5.30
CA GLU A 223 -16.58 -8.82 -4.68
C GLU A 223 -17.47 -7.56 -4.82
N GLY A 224 -17.02 -6.54 -5.55
CA GLY A 224 -17.71 -5.26 -5.70
C GLY A 224 -17.88 -4.81 -7.14
N TYR A 225 -17.90 -3.50 -7.33
CA TYR A 225 -18.19 -2.80 -8.58
C TYR A 225 -16.97 -2.01 -9.12
N GLY A 226 -15.79 -2.14 -8.50
CA GLY A 226 -14.57 -1.43 -8.90
C GLY A 226 -13.83 -2.07 -10.07
N ASP A 227 -14.32 -3.17 -10.62
CA ASP A 227 -13.65 -3.94 -11.69
C ASP A 227 -12.19 -4.24 -11.39
N THR A 228 -11.94 -4.83 -10.20
CA THR A 228 -10.58 -5.18 -9.74
C THR A 228 -9.82 -6.05 -10.75
N VAL A 229 -10.54 -6.92 -11.48
CA VAL A 229 -9.94 -7.74 -12.55
C VAL A 229 -9.49 -6.86 -13.72
N GLY A 230 -10.33 -5.96 -14.20
CA GLY A 230 -9.99 -5.00 -15.25
C GLY A 230 -8.85 -4.07 -14.85
N PHE A 231 -8.87 -3.55 -13.62
CA PHE A 231 -7.78 -2.77 -13.05
C PHE A 231 -6.44 -3.51 -13.11
N ALA A 232 -6.39 -4.76 -12.63
CA ALA A 232 -5.16 -5.55 -12.65
C ALA A 232 -4.70 -5.87 -14.09
N LYS A 233 -5.63 -6.13 -15.04
CA LYS A 233 -5.33 -6.31 -16.47
C LYS A 233 -4.73 -5.05 -17.08
N ILE A 234 -5.29 -3.87 -16.81
CA ILE A 234 -4.78 -2.58 -17.31
C ILE A 234 -3.33 -2.37 -16.86
N LEU A 235 -3.02 -2.58 -15.58
CA LEU A 235 -1.67 -2.41 -15.05
C LEU A 235 -0.69 -3.41 -15.65
N LYS A 236 -1.10 -4.68 -15.80
CA LYS A 236 -0.31 -5.71 -16.46
C LYS A 236 -0.01 -5.36 -17.92
N GLU A 237 -1.02 -4.99 -18.69
CA GLU A 237 -0.90 -4.63 -20.12
C GLU A 237 -0.04 -3.39 -20.32
N HIS A 238 -0.09 -2.45 -19.36
CA HIS A 238 0.80 -1.28 -19.34
C HIS A 238 2.26 -1.63 -19.05
N GLY A 239 2.55 -2.86 -18.60
CA GLY A 239 3.90 -3.34 -18.32
C GLY A 239 4.38 -3.03 -16.89
N VAL A 240 3.47 -2.73 -15.97
CA VAL A 240 3.82 -2.53 -14.56
C VAL A 240 4.44 -3.81 -13.98
N ASN A 241 5.51 -3.64 -13.20
CA ASN A 241 6.17 -4.74 -12.49
C ASN A 241 6.33 -4.36 -11.01
N PRO A 242 5.25 -4.46 -10.21
CA PRO A 242 5.23 -3.97 -8.86
C PRO A 242 6.18 -4.76 -7.94
N ARG A 243 6.73 -4.10 -6.95
CA ARG A 243 7.51 -4.75 -5.89
C ARG A 243 6.64 -5.57 -4.96
N VAL A 244 5.39 -5.16 -4.79
CA VAL A 244 4.41 -5.74 -3.87
C VAL A 244 3.02 -5.69 -4.51
N MET A 245 2.27 -6.75 -4.30
CA MET A 245 0.83 -6.77 -4.49
C MET A 245 0.18 -6.78 -3.10
N GLY A 246 -0.22 -5.61 -2.64
CA GLY A 246 -0.90 -5.42 -1.36
C GLY A 246 -2.36 -5.87 -1.43
N VAL A 247 -2.89 -6.31 -0.31
CA VAL A 247 -4.33 -6.58 -0.12
C VAL A 247 -4.79 -5.68 1.00
N GLU A 248 -5.46 -4.58 0.64
CA GLU A 248 -5.86 -3.55 1.60
C GLU A 248 -7.38 -3.39 1.66
N VAL A 249 -8.01 -4.26 2.42
CA VAL A 249 -9.46 -4.24 2.66
C VAL A 249 -9.74 -3.61 4.02
N ILE A 250 -9.81 -2.28 4.05
CA ILE A 250 -10.15 -1.54 5.28
C ILE A 250 -11.67 -1.61 5.44
N SER A 251 -12.14 -2.46 6.37
CA SER A 251 -13.56 -2.77 6.53
C SER A 251 -13.88 -3.19 7.95
N ASP A 252 -14.69 -2.40 8.64
CA ASP A 252 -15.13 -2.70 10.02
C ASP A 252 -15.91 -4.01 10.07
N SER A 253 -16.77 -4.26 9.09
CA SER A 253 -17.53 -5.50 8.98
C SER A 253 -16.63 -6.71 8.76
N MET A 254 -15.56 -6.57 7.96
CA MET A 254 -14.58 -7.64 7.73
C MET A 254 -13.81 -7.96 9.01
N VAL A 255 -13.30 -6.94 9.70
CA VAL A 255 -12.59 -7.10 10.99
C VAL A 255 -13.49 -7.78 12.02
N ALA A 256 -14.79 -7.43 12.08
CA ALA A 256 -15.75 -8.02 13.00
C ALA A 256 -16.00 -9.53 12.76
N THR A 257 -15.66 -10.08 11.59
CA THR A 257 -15.76 -11.52 11.32
C THR A 257 -14.68 -12.35 12.01
N GLY A 258 -13.62 -11.70 12.52
CA GLY A 258 -12.44 -12.34 13.11
C GLY A 258 -11.28 -12.48 12.13
N LEU A 259 -10.08 -12.43 12.68
CA LEU A 259 -8.83 -12.32 11.92
C LEU A 259 -8.60 -13.44 10.91
N GLU A 260 -8.79 -14.67 11.36
CA GLU A 260 -8.52 -15.87 10.56
C GLU A 260 -9.48 -15.93 9.36
N TYR A 261 -10.76 -15.60 9.58
CA TYR A 261 -11.74 -15.56 8.50
C TYR A 261 -11.46 -14.40 7.55
N ALA A 262 -11.19 -13.21 8.07
CA ALA A 262 -10.86 -12.05 7.25
C ALA A 262 -9.64 -12.33 6.34
N ALA A 263 -8.54 -12.84 6.91
CA ALA A 263 -7.34 -13.17 6.17
C ALA A 263 -7.61 -14.24 5.08
N LEU A 264 -8.30 -15.31 5.43
CA LEU A 264 -8.64 -16.37 4.47
C LEU A 264 -9.53 -15.85 3.33
N LYS A 265 -10.53 -15.05 3.68
CA LYS A 265 -11.47 -14.49 2.70
C LYS A 265 -10.77 -13.61 1.70
N VAL A 266 -9.98 -12.63 2.17
CA VAL A 266 -9.31 -11.68 1.26
C VAL A 266 -8.20 -12.35 0.46
N TYR A 267 -7.52 -13.38 1.01
CA TYR A 267 -6.55 -14.18 0.26
C TYR A 267 -7.21 -14.92 -0.92
N ASN A 268 -8.31 -15.63 -0.66
CA ASN A 268 -9.03 -16.38 -1.69
C ASN A 268 -9.62 -15.46 -2.77
N ALA A 269 -10.14 -14.30 -2.38
CA ALA A 269 -10.64 -13.27 -3.29
C ALA A 269 -9.51 -12.71 -4.18
N THR A 270 -8.38 -12.38 -3.58
CA THR A 270 -7.17 -11.92 -4.30
C THR A 270 -6.68 -12.98 -5.28
N LYS A 271 -6.57 -14.24 -4.82
CA LYS A 271 -6.15 -15.34 -5.69
C LYS A 271 -7.06 -15.47 -6.91
N LYS A 272 -8.38 -15.43 -6.73
CA LYS A 272 -9.35 -15.51 -7.83
C LYS A 272 -9.16 -14.36 -8.84
N VAL A 273 -8.98 -13.14 -8.37
CA VAL A 273 -8.72 -11.97 -9.23
C VAL A 273 -7.42 -12.14 -10.01
N LEU A 274 -6.34 -12.56 -9.34
CA LEU A 274 -5.04 -12.72 -9.98
C LEU A 274 -4.97 -13.94 -10.91
N ASP A 275 -5.66 -15.04 -10.60
CA ASP A 275 -5.77 -16.19 -11.51
C ASP A 275 -6.38 -15.77 -12.86
N GLU A 276 -7.31 -14.83 -12.85
CA GLU A 276 -7.96 -14.32 -14.07
C GLU A 276 -7.16 -13.20 -14.74
N ALA A 277 -6.67 -12.24 -13.97
CA ALA A 277 -6.05 -11.03 -14.51
C ALA A 277 -4.54 -11.18 -14.74
N TRP A 278 -3.85 -11.82 -13.81
CA TRP A 278 -2.38 -11.85 -13.78
C TRP A 278 -1.82 -13.17 -13.24
N PRO A 279 -2.05 -14.30 -13.94
CA PRO A 279 -1.69 -15.64 -13.44
C PRO A 279 -0.22 -15.81 -13.06
N GLU A 280 0.69 -15.02 -13.67
CA GLU A 280 2.14 -15.12 -13.43
C GLU A 280 2.55 -14.73 -12.01
N ILE A 281 1.75 -13.88 -11.35
CA ILE A 281 1.99 -13.44 -9.97
C ILE A 281 0.95 -13.97 -8.99
N SER A 282 -0.07 -14.70 -9.47
CA SER A 282 -1.08 -15.31 -8.59
C SER A 282 -0.43 -16.24 -7.56
N PRO A 283 -0.90 -16.22 -6.30
CA PRO A 283 -0.43 -17.17 -5.29
C PRO A 283 -0.77 -18.62 -5.69
N ARG A 284 0.14 -19.55 -5.36
CA ARG A 284 0.01 -20.98 -5.72
C ARG A 284 -0.90 -21.73 -4.77
#